data_f5ed409f5e0af75b6e95b0ead77c2598
#
_entry.id   f5ed409f5e0af75b6e95b0ead77c2598
#
_cell.length_a   1.000
_cell.length_b   1.000
_cell.length_c   1.000
_cell.angle_alpha   90.00
_cell.angle_beta   90.00
_cell.angle_gamma   90.00
#
_symmetry.space_group_name_H-M   'P 1'
#
loop_
_entity.id
_entity.type
_entity.pdbx_description
1 polymer ?
#
loop_
_entity_poly.entity_id
_entity_poly.type
_entity_poly.pdbx_seq_one_letter_code
_entity_poly.pdbx_strand_id
1 'polypeptide(L)'
;QKIAEALAPDGVEMLDDFGFNNTYALAVPRQVAEDRGLGEISDLPDHPDLRIAVSHEFLERPDGWPGLQRLYGIEEVPDGIEHALAYEALADGSIDLTDAYSTDGELKRYDLTILEDDRGFFPTYMAVPLVRLDLDPRARAVLRRVGGTLNDAEMSDLNAAAVFGGRSTESIAASYLLDKGLLGTNAEVEVVLPQDSLVARLTRNTGRHLFLVAAAVFPATLVAVGLALAIFKLPWFSRGAVYIAGLMQTIPSIALLALLIPVVGIGWLPAVIALFLYALLPILRNAVTALTSIEPTLRRVAIAMGLKPAEELRHVFVPLAMPSIVAGVRTATVICIGTATLAAFIGAGGLGDPIVKGLALNDTRLILEGAIPAALLAVLTELVFEQVERWLVPGHLRSSSAADAKI
;
A
#
# COMPACT_ATOMS: atom_id res chain seq x y z
N GLN A 1 -23.88 -2.63 -24.45
CA GLN A 1 -24.61 -1.54 -25.13
C GLN A 1 -25.01 -0.44 -24.13
N LYS A 2 -25.70 -0.73 -23.01
CA LYS A 2 -26.10 0.25 -21.98
C LYS A 2 -24.91 1.02 -21.38
N ILE A 3 -23.77 0.33 -21.14
CA ILE A 3 -22.55 0.94 -20.61
C ILE A 3 -21.95 1.91 -21.63
N ALA A 4 -21.88 1.51 -22.90
CA ALA A 4 -21.37 2.38 -23.97
C ALA A 4 -22.22 3.64 -24.13
N GLU A 5 -23.55 3.52 -24.05
CA GLU A 5 -24.48 4.65 -24.10
C GLU A 5 -24.32 5.58 -22.89
N ALA A 6 -24.00 5.05 -21.70
CA ALA A 6 -23.78 5.82 -20.49
C ALA A 6 -22.44 6.58 -20.50
N LEU A 7 -21.41 6.05 -21.15
CA LEU A 7 -20.07 6.65 -21.23
C LEU A 7 -19.94 7.71 -22.33
N ALA A 8 -20.76 7.64 -23.37
CA ALA A 8 -20.69 8.55 -24.51
C ALA A 8 -20.78 10.04 -24.14
N PRO A 9 -21.65 10.50 -23.21
CA PRO A 9 -21.70 11.90 -22.76
C PRO A 9 -20.41 12.38 -22.13
N ASP A 10 -19.63 11.48 -21.50
CA ASP A 10 -18.36 11.80 -20.85
C ASP A 10 -17.17 11.81 -21.83
N GLY A 11 -17.45 11.67 -23.13
CA GLY A 11 -16.41 11.66 -24.16
C GLY A 11 -15.59 10.38 -24.20
N VAL A 12 -16.16 9.24 -23.76
CA VAL A 12 -15.54 7.91 -23.73
C VAL A 12 -16.24 6.97 -24.68
N GLU A 13 -15.47 6.27 -25.50
CA GLU A 13 -15.92 5.21 -26.40
C GLU A 13 -15.48 3.85 -25.86
N MET A 14 -16.37 2.88 -25.86
CA MET A 14 -16.08 1.48 -25.57
C MET A 14 -15.80 0.77 -26.89
N LEU A 15 -14.61 0.18 -27.04
CA LEU A 15 -14.25 -0.62 -28.21
C LEU A 15 -14.73 -2.08 -28.05
N ASP A 16 -14.50 -2.90 -29.10
CA ASP A 16 -14.77 -4.33 -29.05
C ASP A 16 -13.95 -5.00 -27.94
N ASP A 17 -14.53 -6.01 -27.31
CA ASP A 17 -13.85 -6.75 -26.22
C ASP A 17 -12.60 -7.50 -26.72
N PHE A 18 -11.69 -7.81 -25.79
CA PHE A 18 -10.48 -8.55 -26.11
C PHE A 18 -10.71 -10.03 -26.41
N GLY A 19 -11.89 -10.58 -26.07
CA GLY A 19 -12.30 -11.97 -26.35
C GLY A 19 -12.20 -12.90 -25.13
N PHE A 20 -11.88 -12.40 -23.94
CA PHE A 20 -11.87 -13.19 -22.71
C PHE A 20 -12.79 -12.61 -21.64
N ASN A 21 -13.30 -13.52 -20.80
CA ASN A 21 -14.17 -13.21 -19.67
C ASN A 21 -13.39 -13.39 -18.36
N ASN A 22 -13.22 -12.33 -17.58
CA ASN A 22 -12.56 -12.37 -16.27
C ASN A 22 -13.61 -12.32 -15.16
N THR A 23 -14.41 -13.38 -15.06
CA THR A 23 -15.47 -13.47 -14.05
C THR A 23 -14.98 -14.10 -12.75
N TYR A 24 -15.75 -13.92 -11.68
CA TYR A 24 -15.56 -14.69 -10.46
C TYR A 24 -15.84 -16.18 -10.70
N ALA A 25 -15.15 -17.02 -9.94
CA ALA A 25 -15.31 -18.45 -9.90
C ALA A 25 -15.04 -18.97 -8.47
N LEU A 26 -15.45 -20.20 -8.18
CA LEU A 26 -15.02 -20.91 -6.97
C LEU A 26 -13.98 -21.95 -7.36
N ALA A 27 -12.85 -21.96 -6.65
CA ALA A 27 -11.74 -22.85 -6.92
C ALA A 27 -11.47 -23.79 -5.73
N VAL A 28 -11.21 -25.04 -6.06
CA VAL A 28 -10.83 -26.12 -5.12
C VAL A 28 -9.59 -26.82 -5.64
N PRO A 29 -8.72 -27.39 -4.78
CA PRO A 29 -7.67 -28.30 -5.24
C PRO A 29 -8.26 -29.48 -6.03
N ARG A 30 -7.65 -29.85 -7.17
CA ARG A 30 -8.13 -30.95 -8.01
C ARG A 30 -8.38 -32.22 -7.22
N GLN A 31 -7.46 -32.56 -6.31
CA GLN A 31 -7.59 -33.74 -5.46
C GLN A 31 -8.84 -33.69 -4.56
N VAL A 32 -9.14 -32.51 -3.98
CA VAL A 32 -10.34 -32.30 -3.16
C VAL A 32 -11.59 -32.44 -4.01
N ALA A 33 -11.60 -31.89 -5.24
CA ALA A 33 -12.69 -32.02 -6.18
C ALA A 33 -12.96 -33.50 -6.50
N GLU A 34 -11.92 -34.29 -6.82
CA GLU A 34 -12.03 -35.71 -7.14
C GLU A 34 -12.47 -36.55 -5.92
N ASP A 35 -11.85 -36.34 -4.75
CA ASP A 35 -12.15 -37.12 -3.53
C ASP A 35 -13.56 -36.86 -2.99
N ARG A 36 -14.09 -35.65 -3.20
CA ARG A 36 -15.41 -35.21 -2.72
C ARG A 36 -16.48 -35.26 -3.78
N GLY A 37 -16.11 -35.46 -5.06
CA GLY A 37 -17.05 -35.43 -6.18
C GLY A 37 -17.61 -34.04 -6.46
N LEU A 38 -16.82 -32.99 -6.24
CA LEU A 38 -17.21 -31.59 -6.48
C LEU A 38 -16.96 -31.24 -7.95
N GLY A 39 -17.99 -30.91 -8.68
CA GLY A 39 -17.91 -30.45 -10.08
C GLY A 39 -18.65 -29.15 -10.31
N GLU A 40 -19.74 -28.96 -9.61
CA GLU A 40 -20.67 -27.83 -9.76
C GLU A 40 -20.80 -27.07 -8.43
N ILE A 41 -21.20 -25.80 -8.48
CA ILE A 41 -21.49 -25.02 -7.27
C ILE A 41 -22.66 -25.60 -6.49
N SER A 42 -23.61 -26.26 -7.20
CA SER A 42 -24.74 -26.96 -6.59
C SER A 42 -24.34 -28.15 -5.71
N ASP A 43 -23.09 -28.63 -5.77
CA ASP A 43 -22.61 -29.73 -4.92
C ASP A 43 -22.27 -29.25 -3.51
N LEU A 44 -21.96 -27.95 -3.32
CA LEU A 44 -21.45 -27.40 -2.06
C LEU A 44 -22.37 -27.62 -0.84
N PRO A 45 -23.72 -27.50 -0.95
CA PRO A 45 -24.62 -27.72 0.19
C PRO A 45 -24.54 -29.14 0.79
N ASP A 46 -24.07 -30.12 0.03
CA ASP A 46 -23.89 -31.49 0.50
C ASP A 46 -22.58 -31.73 1.24
N HIS A 47 -21.71 -30.71 1.30
CA HIS A 47 -20.37 -30.75 1.91
C HIS A 47 -20.13 -29.66 2.98
N PRO A 48 -20.92 -29.62 4.07
CA PRO A 48 -20.85 -28.56 5.08
C PRO A 48 -19.56 -28.59 5.92
N ASP A 49 -18.72 -29.60 5.75
CA ASP A 49 -17.43 -29.77 6.42
C ASP A 49 -16.25 -29.13 5.67
N LEU A 50 -16.50 -28.54 4.50
CA LEU A 50 -15.47 -27.82 3.76
C LEU A 50 -15.03 -26.56 4.50
N ARG A 51 -13.73 -26.36 4.56
CA ARG A 51 -13.14 -25.14 5.12
C ARG A 51 -13.08 -24.09 4.02
N ILE A 52 -13.98 -23.12 4.08
CA ILE A 52 -14.15 -22.10 3.05
C ILE A 52 -13.56 -20.78 3.56
N ALA A 53 -12.66 -20.19 2.80
CA ALA A 53 -12.26 -18.82 3.00
C ALA A 53 -12.26 -18.10 1.66
N VAL A 54 -12.81 -16.89 1.62
CA VAL A 54 -12.96 -16.10 0.40
C VAL A 54 -12.38 -14.70 0.59
N SER A 55 -12.10 -14.01 -0.51
CA SER A 55 -11.59 -12.66 -0.43
C SER A 55 -12.57 -11.72 0.29
N HIS A 56 -12.02 -10.75 1.04
CA HIS A 56 -12.85 -9.78 1.77
C HIS A 56 -13.84 -9.05 0.85
N GLU A 57 -13.44 -8.81 -0.40
CA GLU A 57 -14.31 -8.19 -1.39
C GLU A 57 -15.47 -9.13 -1.75
N PHE A 58 -15.19 -10.39 -2.07
CA PHE A 58 -16.19 -11.37 -2.46
C PHE A 58 -17.17 -11.69 -1.31
N LEU A 59 -16.66 -11.65 -0.06
CA LEU A 59 -17.46 -11.89 1.14
C LEU A 59 -18.59 -10.86 1.33
N GLU A 60 -18.36 -9.59 0.92
CA GLU A 60 -19.29 -8.49 1.20
C GLU A 60 -20.14 -8.07 0.00
N ARG A 61 -19.74 -8.41 -1.22
CA ARG A 61 -20.43 -7.98 -2.44
C ARG A 61 -21.77 -8.70 -2.63
N PRO A 62 -22.82 -8.01 -3.10
CA PRO A 62 -24.10 -8.65 -3.43
C PRO A 62 -24.02 -9.72 -4.53
N ASP A 63 -23.06 -9.57 -5.46
CA ASP A 63 -22.72 -10.48 -6.55
C ASP A 63 -21.55 -11.42 -6.18
N GLY A 64 -21.23 -11.53 -4.89
CA GLY A 64 -20.29 -12.44 -4.27
C GLY A 64 -20.98 -13.50 -3.40
N TRP A 65 -20.33 -13.83 -2.26
CA TRP A 65 -20.79 -14.90 -1.38
C TRP A 65 -22.24 -14.79 -0.90
N PRO A 66 -22.76 -13.60 -0.47
CA PRO A 66 -24.15 -13.48 -0.03
C PRO A 66 -25.18 -13.77 -1.12
N GLY A 67 -24.81 -13.55 -2.38
CA GLY A 67 -25.65 -13.89 -3.54
C GLY A 67 -25.65 -15.40 -3.81
N LEU A 68 -24.47 -16.03 -3.77
CA LEU A 68 -24.31 -17.48 -3.92
C LEU A 68 -25.07 -18.24 -2.85
N GLN A 69 -24.93 -17.88 -1.58
CA GLN A 69 -25.67 -18.49 -0.47
C GLN A 69 -27.17 -18.55 -0.75
N ARG A 70 -27.74 -17.45 -1.22
CA ARG A 70 -29.18 -17.37 -1.51
C ARG A 70 -29.60 -18.20 -2.70
N LEU A 71 -28.77 -18.23 -3.74
CA LEU A 71 -29.13 -18.94 -4.98
C LEU A 71 -28.90 -20.44 -4.86
N TYR A 72 -27.79 -20.85 -4.24
CA TYR A 72 -27.37 -22.24 -4.14
C TYR A 72 -27.80 -22.93 -2.85
N GLY A 73 -28.27 -22.15 -1.86
CA GLY A 73 -28.69 -22.71 -0.57
C GLY A 73 -27.54 -23.11 0.32
N ILE A 74 -26.39 -22.43 0.20
CA ILE A 74 -25.19 -22.66 0.98
C ILE A 74 -25.40 -22.03 2.36
N GLU A 75 -25.22 -22.80 3.46
CA GLU A 75 -25.43 -22.30 4.82
C GLU A 75 -24.11 -21.85 5.47
N GLU A 76 -22.97 -22.27 4.94
CA GLU A 76 -21.64 -21.98 5.47
C GLU A 76 -21.31 -20.49 5.39
N VAL A 77 -20.68 -19.98 6.47
CA VAL A 77 -20.14 -18.63 6.54
C VAL A 77 -18.61 -18.72 6.43
N PRO A 78 -18.04 -18.30 5.31
CA PRO A 78 -16.61 -18.40 5.09
C PRO A 78 -15.83 -17.38 5.92
N ASP A 79 -14.58 -17.69 6.20
CA ASP A 79 -13.62 -16.72 6.71
C ASP A 79 -13.19 -15.73 5.60
N GLY A 80 -12.87 -14.49 6.00
CA GLY A 80 -12.30 -13.50 5.09
C GLY A 80 -10.79 -13.62 5.01
N ILE A 81 -10.24 -13.73 3.78
CA ILE A 81 -8.79 -13.81 3.55
C ILE A 81 -8.37 -12.82 2.46
N GLU A 82 -7.11 -12.41 2.45
CA GLU A 82 -6.54 -11.67 1.31
C GLU A 82 -6.43 -12.61 0.09
N HIS A 83 -6.94 -12.16 -1.06
CA HIS A 83 -7.07 -12.99 -2.27
C HIS A 83 -5.78 -13.74 -2.65
N ALA A 84 -4.64 -13.05 -2.67
CA ALA A 84 -3.35 -13.66 -3.02
C ALA A 84 -2.89 -14.74 -2.01
N LEU A 85 -3.26 -14.63 -0.74
CA LEU A 85 -2.92 -15.58 0.30
C LEU A 85 -3.84 -16.81 0.31
N ALA A 86 -5.03 -16.72 -0.27
CA ALA A 86 -5.99 -17.82 -0.35
C ALA A 86 -5.43 -19.00 -1.16
N TYR A 87 -4.67 -18.73 -2.22
CA TYR A 87 -4.04 -19.78 -3.02
C TYR A 87 -2.95 -20.55 -2.26
N GLU A 88 -2.17 -19.87 -1.40
CA GLU A 88 -1.21 -20.55 -0.54
C GLU A 88 -1.92 -21.40 0.52
N ALA A 89 -3.02 -20.89 1.09
CA ALA A 89 -3.83 -21.62 2.06
C ALA A 89 -4.53 -22.86 1.46
N LEU A 90 -4.92 -22.82 0.18
CA LEU A 90 -5.36 -24.02 -0.56
C LEU A 90 -4.20 -25.02 -0.73
N ALA A 91 -3.02 -24.53 -1.12
CA ALA A 91 -1.87 -25.39 -1.41
C ALA A 91 -1.31 -26.08 -0.15
N ASP A 92 -1.34 -25.43 1.01
CA ASP A 92 -0.91 -26.03 2.27
C ASP A 92 -2.02 -26.82 2.99
N GLY A 93 -3.23 -26.82 2.43
CA GLY A 93 -4.38 -27.53 2.97
C GLY A 93 -5.00 -26.88 4.20
N SER A 94 -4.79 -25.60 4.44
CA SER A 94 -5.46 -24.86 5.51
C SER A 94 -6.93 -24.58 5.22
N ILE A 95 -7.26 -24.41 3.93
CA ILE A 95 -8.63 -24.27 3.41
C ILE A 95 -8.86 -25.23 2.24
N ASP A 96 -10.12 -25.48 1.92
CA ASP A 96 -10.53 -26.43 0.87
C ASP A 96 -11.14 -25.72 -0.35
N LEU A 97 -11.68 -24.50 -0.17
CA LEU A 97 -12.32 -23.71 -1.23
C LEU A 97 -12.07 -22.22 -1.04
N THR A 98 -11.87 -21.50 -2.17
CA THR A 98 -11.80 -20.03 -2.20
C THR A 98 -12.46 -19.48 -3.47
N ASP A 99 -12.69 -18.14 -3.49
CA ASP A 99 -13.00 -17.42 -4.72
C ASP A 99 -11.76 -17.22 -5.57
N ALA A 100 -11.94 -17.20 -6.87
CA ALA A 100 -10.89 -16.99 -7.87
C ALA A 100 -11.44 -16.14 -9.02
N TYR A 101 -10.55 -15.59 -9.83
CA TYR A 101 -10.95 -15.12 -11.16
C TYR A 101 -10.66 -16.21 -12.20
N SER A 102 -11.57 -16.37 -13.17
CA SER A 102 -11.48 -17.42 -14.20
C SER A 102 -10.18 -17.40 -15.03
N THR A 103 -9.44 -16.29 -15.02
CA THR A 103 -8.17 -16.11 -15.74
C THR A 103 -6.94 -16.06 -14.83
N ASP A 104 -7.08 -16.39 -13.54
CA ASP A 104 -5.95 -16.38 -12.62
C ASP A 104 -4.90 -17.42 -12.98
N GLY A 105 -3.64 -16.99 -12.98
CA GLY A 105 -2.52 -17.86 -13.29
C GLY A 105 -2.27 -18.93 -12.21
N GLU A 106 -2.70 -18.65 -11.00
CA GLU A 106 -2.62 -19.50 -9.81
C GLU A 106 -3.40 -20.80 -9.98
N LEU A 107 -4.51 -20.79 -10.73
CA LEU A 107 -5.30 -21.96 -11.03
C LEU A 107 -4.45 -23.09 -11.62
N LYS A 108 -3.55 -22.75 -12.55
CA LYS A 108 -2.64 -23.73 -13.15
C LYS A 108 -1.48 -24.14 -12.23
N ARG A 109 -0.93 -23.18 -11.50
CA ARG A 109 0.22 -23.42 -10.62
C ARG A 109 -0.11 -24.38 -9.49
N TYR A 110 -1.26 -24.19 -8.88
CA TYR A 110 -1.66 -24.96 -7.70
C TYR A 110 -2.58 -26.14 -8.05
N ASP A 111 -2.72 -26.46 -9.36
CA ASP A 111 -3.60 -27.52 -9.88
C ASP A 111 -5.01 -27.45 -9.31
N LEU A 112 -5.61 -26.26 -9.46
CA LEU A 112 -6.95 -26.00 -8.98
C LEU A 112 -8.00 -26.30 -10.05
N THR A 113 -9.17 -26.74 -9.62
CA THR A 113 -10.35 -26.92 -10.44
C THR A 113 -11.37 -25.84 -10.12
N ILE A 114 -11.92 -25.21 -11.14
CA ILE A 114 -13.05 -24.29 -11.00
C ILE A 114 -14.33 -25.12 -10.97
N LEU A 115 -15.20 -24.84 -9.99
CA LEU A 115 -16.54 -25.40 -9.94
C LEU A 115 -17.42 -24.73 -11.00
N GLU A 116 -18.22 -25.54 -11.74
CA GLU A 116 -19.14 -25.03 -12.75
C GLU A 116 -20.29 -24.24 -12.09
N ASP A 117 -20.54 -23.03 -12.59
CA ASP A 117 -21.68 -22.21 -12.20
C ASP A 117 -22.95 -22.69 -12.94
N ASP A 118 -23.49 -23.81 -12.52
CA ASP A 118 -24.60 -24.54 -13.15
C ASP A 118 -25.95 -23.77 -13.13
N ARG A 119 -26.06 -22.71 -12.28
CA ARG A 119 -27.25 -21.84 -12.22
C ARG A 119 -27.03 -20.46 -12.82
N GLY A 120 -25.83 -20.16 -13.34
CA GLY A 120 -25.50 -18.92 -14.03
C GLY A 120 -25.58 -17.70 -13.12
N PHE A 121 -25.01 -17.80 -11.93
CA PHE A 121 -24.96 -16.71 -10.94
C PHE A 121 -24.00 -15.59 -11.35
N PHE A 122 -22.82 -15.96 -11.82
CA PHE A 122 -21.78 -14.98 -12.11
C PHE A 122 -22.06 -14.24 -13.43
N PRO A 123 -22.08 -12.90 -13.39
CA PRO A 123 -22.22 -12.12 -14.61
C PRO A 123 -20.99 -12.23 -15.49
N THR A 124 -21.18 -11.98 -16.78
CA THR A 124 -20.08 -11.93 -17.74
C THR A 124 -19.30 -10.62 -17.59
N TYR A 125 -17.99 -10.71 -17.35
CA TYR A 125 -17.06 -9.60 -17.22
C TYR A 125 -16.05 -9.59 -18.36
N MET A 126 -16.52 -9.28 -19.60
CA MET A 126 -15.62 -9.14 -20.74
C MET A 126 -14.68 -7.95 -20.56
N ALA A 127 -13.40 -8.17 -20.80
CA ALA A 127 -12.41 -7.10 -20.80
C ALA A 127 -12.54 -6.26 -22.06
N VAL A 128 -12.83 -4.96 -21.89
CA VAL A 128 -13.05 -4.01 -23.00
C VAL A 128 -12.15 -2.79 -22.89
N PRO A 129 -11.55 -2.30 -23.98
CA PRO A 129 -10.83 -1.03 -23.97
C PRO A 129 -11.80 0.15 -23.91
N LEU A 130 -11.58 1.06 -22.96
CA LEU A 130 -12.24 2.35 -22.91
C LEU A 130 -11.26 3.42 -23.41
N VAL A 131 -11.67 4.17 -24.42
CA VAL A 131 -10.84 5.18 -25.05
C VAL A 131 -11.52 6.55 -25.08
N ARG A 132 -10.76 7.61 -24.99
CA ARG A 132 -11.30 8.96 -25.18
C ARG A 132 -11.68 9.20 -26.63
N LEU A 133 -12.74 9.94 -26.88
CA LEU A 133 -13.19 10.29 -28.25
C LEU A 133 -12.14 11.11 -29.02
N ASP A 134 -11.25 11.84 -28.34
CA ASP A 134 -10.18 12.62 -28.95
C ASP A 134 -8.87 11.81 -29.17
N LEU A 135 -8.87 10.49 -28.90
CA LEU A 135 -7.73 9.62 -29.18
C LEU A 135 -7.42 9.62 -30.69
N ASP A 136 -6.12 9.69 -31.02
CA ASP A 136 -5.63 9.60 -32.41
C ASP A 136 -6.29 8.40 -33.13
N PRO A 137 -6.91 8.62 -34.31
CA PRO A 137 -7.57 7.56 -35.08
C PRO A 137 -6.66 6.37 -35.40
N ARG A 138 -5.34 6.59 -35.53
CA ARG A 138 -4.35 5.53 -35.76
C ARG A 138 -4.18 4.65 -34.53
N ALA A 139 -4.07 5.25 -33.35
CA ALA A 139 -3.99 4.51 -32.09
C ALA A 139 -5.27 3.71 -31.84
N ARG A 140 -6.44 4.31 -32.11
CA ARG A 140 -7.73 3.62 -32.02
C ARG A 140 -7.81 2.43 -32.98
N ALA A 141 -7.34 2.58 -34.22
CA ALA A 141 -7.31 1.47 -35.18
C ALA A 141 -6.41 0.31 -34.74
N VAL A 142 -5.28 0.60 -34.07
CA VAL A 142 -4.40 -0.43 -33.49
C VAL A 142 -5.09 -1.16 -32.37
N LEU A 143 -5.73 -0.46 -31.43
CA LEU A 143 -6.46 -1.07 -30.32
C LEU A 143 -7.61 -1.99 -30.81
N ARG A 144 -8.36 -1.58 -31.84
CA ARG A 144 -9.40 -2.42 -32.43
C ARG A 144 -8.87 -3.73 -33.02
N ARG A 145 -7.61 -3.77 -33.49
CA ARG A 145 -7.00 -5.00 -34.01
C ARG A 145 -6.74 -6.06 -32.93
N VAL A 146 -6.68 -5.66 -31.66
CA VAL A 146 -6.49 -6.57 -30.52
C VAL A 146 -7.84 -7.16 -30.08
N GLY A 147 -8.97 -6.54 -30.46
CA GLY A 147 -10.30 -7.05 -30.15
C GLY A 147 -10.50 -8.49 -30.65
N GLY A 148 -11.08 -9.35 -29.80
CA GLY A 148 -11.39 -10.75 -30.10
C GLY A 148 -10.18 -11.67 -30.35
N THR A 149 -8.96 -11.25 -30.01
CA THR A 149 -7.75 -12.06 -30.28
C THR A 149 -7.33 -12.97 -29.14
N LEU A 150 -7.90 -12.78 -27.95
CA LEU A 150 -7.67 -13.58 -26.74
C LEU A 150 -8.85 -14.52 -26.47
N ASN A 151 -8.61 -15.53 -25.65
CA ASN A 151 -9.62 -16.31 -24.95
C ASN A 151 -9.20 -16.51 -23.50
N ASP A 152 -10.08 -17.06 -22.65
CA ASP A 152 -9.86 -17.24 -21.22
C ASP A 152 -8.61 -18.07 -20.92
N ALA A 153 -8.38 -19.15 -21.66
CA ALA A 153 -7.22 -20.01 -21.46
C ALA A 153 -5.91 -19.32 -21.83
N GLU A 154 -5.87 -18.59 -22.95
CA GLU A 154 -4.71 -17.80 -23.35
C GLU A 154 -4.41 -16.69 -22.33
N MET A 155 -5.45 -16.02 -21.79
CA MET A 155 -5.25 -14.99 -20.78
C MET A 155 -4.71 -15.57 -19.48
N SER A 156 -5.22 -16.72 -19.03
CA SER A 156 -4.68 -17.45 -17.88
C SER A 156 -3.22 -17.86 -18.08
N ASP A 157 -2.81 -18.27 -19.29
CA ASP A 157 -1.41 -18.58 -19.61
C ASP A 157 -0.50 -17.34 -19.55
N LEU A 158 -0.97 -16.20 -20.05
CA LEU A 158 -0.24 -14.94 -19.99
C LEU A 158 -0.08 -14.46 -18.54
N ASN A 159 -1.14 -14.59 -17.72
CA ASN A 159 -1.11 -14.27 -16.31
C ASN A 159 -0.15 -15.20 -15.54
N ALA A 160 -0.20 -16.51 -15.79
CA ALA A 160 0.72 -17.46 -15.19
C ALA A 160 2.19 -17.14 -15.55
N ALA A 161 2.46 -16.76 -16.81
CA ALA A 161 3.80 -16.34 -17.24
C ALA A 161 4.27 -15.05 -16.54
N ALA A 162 3.35 -14.13 -16.23
CA ALA A 162 3.65 -12.90 -15.51
C ALA A 162 3.96 -13.18 -14.02
N VAL A 163 3.10 -13.94 -13.36
CA VAL A 163 3.19 -14.19 -11.92
C VAL A 163 4.35 -15.14 -11.59
N PHE A 164 4.53 -16.21 -12.37
CA PHE A 164 5.47 -17.29 -12.04
C PHE A 164 6.66 -17.39 -12.98
N GLY A 165 6.54 -16.86 -14.21
CA GLY A 165 7.59 -16.97 -15.23
C GLY A 165 8.76 -15.98 -15.04
N GLY A 166 8.66 -15.05 -14.12
CA GLY A 166 9.67 -14.00 -13.89
C GLY A 166 9.86 -13.06 -15.09
N ARG A 167 8.95 -13.10 -16.06
CA ARG A 167 8.92 -12.23 -17.24
C ARG A 167 8.13 -10.97 -16.94
N SER A 168 8.56 -9.84 -17.48
CA SER A 168 7.76 -8.61 -17.35
C SER A 168 6.49 -8.70 -18.20
N THR A 169 5.41 -8.06 -17.73
CA THR A 169 4.12 -8.00 -18.44
C THR A 169 4.27 -7.45 -19.85
N GLU A 170 5.18 -6.48 -20.05
CA GLU A 170 5.48 -5.91 -21.36
C GLU A 170 6.14 -6.93 -22.29
N SER A 171 7.10 -7.75 -21.77
CA SER A 171 7.74 -8.82 -22.55
C SER A 171 6.76 -9.89 -22.96
N ILE A 172 5.81 -10.23 -22.07
CA ILE A 172 4.75 -11.20 -22.35
C ILE A 172 3.79 -10.65 -23.40
N ALA A 173 3.34 -9.39 -23.23
CA ALA A 173 2.48 -8.73 -24.19
C ALA A 173 3.14 -8.58 -25.56
N ALA A 174 4.41 -8.20 -25.61
CA ALA A 174 5.16 -8.12 -26.87
C ALA A 174 5.28 -9.46 -27.57
N SER A 175 5.60 -10.55 -26.83
CA SER A 175 5.61 -11.91 -27.39
C SER A 175 4.26 -12.30 -27.95
N TYR A 176 3.18 -12.08 -27.19
CA TYR A 176 1.82 -12.36 -27.62
C TYR A 176 1.44 -11.61 -28.91
N LEU A 177 1.72 -10.29 -28.96
CA LEU A 177 1.42 -9.48 -30.14
C LEU A 177 2.23 -9.88 -31.37
N LEU A 178 3.46 -10.37 -31.21
CA LEU A 178 4.28 -10.95 -32.28
C LEU A 178 3.67 -12.27 -32.77
N ASP A 179 3.32 -13.17 -31.86
CA ASP A 179 2.73 -14.49 -32.19
C ASP A 179 1.41 -14.36 -32.93
N LYS A 180 0.58 -13.36 -32.57
CA LYS A 180 -0.67 -13.04 -33.27
C LYS A 180 -0.46 -12.23 -34.57
N GLY A 181 0.78 -11.86 -34.93
CA GLY A 181 1.08 -11.06 -36.14
C GLY A 181 0.54 -9.64 -36.07
N LEU A 182 0.27 -9.14 -34.87
CA LEU A 182 -0.24 -7.77 -34.62
C LEU A 182 0.87 -6.73 -34.63
N LEU A 183 2.12 -7.15 -34.36
CA LEU A 183 3.34 -6.37 -34.59
C LEU A 183 3.96 -6.77 -35.93
N GLY A 184 4.38 -5.79 -36.73
CA GLY A 184 5.05 -6.06 -38.02
C GLY A 184 6.38 -6.75 -37.82
N THR A 185 6.68 -7.78 -38.62
CA THR A 185 7.93 -8.55 -38.58
C THR A 185 9.20 -7.75 -38.89
N ASN A 186 9.08 -6.49 -39.37
CA ASN A 186 10.17 -5.53 -39.57
C ASN A 186 10.36 -4.56 -38.39
N ALA A 187 9.55 -4.67 -37.36
CA ALA A 187 9.94 -4.13 -36.10
C ALA A 187 11.06 -5.07 -35.59
N GLU A 188 12.32 -4.74 -35.79
CA GLU A 188 13.24 -4.73 -34.65
C GLU A 188 12.54 -3.86 -33.60
N VAL A 189 11.46 -4.40 -33.04
CA VAL A 189 11.05 -4.06 -31.71
C VAL A 189 12.17 -4.69 -30.90
N GLU A 190 13.33 -4.03 -30.92
CA GLU A 190 14.07 -3.89 -29.70
C GLU A 190 12.99 -3.39 -28.76
N VAL A 191 12.29 -4.32 -28.12
CA VAL A 191 11.50 -4.06 -26.92
C VAL A 191 12.59 -3.66 -25.96
N VAL A 192 13.10 -2.43 -26.16
CA VAL A 192 13.81 -1.64 -25.18
C VAL A 192 12.72 -1.33 -24.16
N LEU A 193 12.29 -2.45 -23.52
CA LEU A 193 11.75 -2.33 -22.20
C LEU A 193 12.87 -1.65 -21.45
N PRO A 194 12.69 -0.46 -20.94
CA PRO A 194 13.55 0.00 -19.89
C PRO A 194 13.35 -1.04 -18.79
N GLN A 195 14.12 -2.15 -18.87
CA GLN A 195 14.40 -2.92 -17.68
C GLN A 195 15.21 -1.94 -16.84
N ASP A 196 14.47 -1.08 -16.12
CA ASP A 196 15.09 -0.32 -15.07
C ASP A 196 15.89 -1.33 -14.28
N SER A 197 17.20 -1.23 -14.36
CA SER A 197 18.05 -2.15 -13.61
C SER A 197 17.57 -2.12 -12.15
N LEU A 198 17.70 -3.21 -11.43
CA LEU A 198 17.35 -3.25 -10.00
C LEU A 198 17.86 -2.00 -9.26
N VAL A 199 19.10 -1.58 -9.58
CA VAL A 199 19.70 -0.38 -9.01
C VAL A 199 18.92 0.88 -9.38
N ALA A 200 18.46 1.03 -10.61
CA ALA A 200 17.69 2.20 -11.04
C ALA A 200 16.32 2.25 -10.34
N ARG A 201 15.63 1.09 -10.21
CA ARG A 201 14.37 0.99 -9.47
C ARG A 201 14.55 1.33 -8.00
N LEU A 202 15.55 0.73 -7.35
CA LEU A 202 15.87 0.99 -5.94
C LEU A 202 16.20 2.47 -5.71
N THR A 203 17.03 3.08 -6.57
CA THR A 203 17.40 4.49 -6.45
C THR A 203 16.18 5.39 -6.60
N ARG A 204 15.34 5.16 -7.60
CA ARG A 204 14.12 5.92 -7.83
C ARG A 204 13.15 5.79 -6.65
N ASN A 205 12.89 4.55 -6.20
CA ASN A 205 11.94 4.28 -5.12
C ASN A 205 12.44 4.81 -3.78
N THR A 206 13.74 4.67 -3.48
CA THR A 206 14.36 5.24 -2.28
C THR A 206 14.32 6.77 -2.31
N GLY A 207 14.67 7.38 -3.44
CA GLY A 207 14.57 8.84 -3.61
C GLY A 207 13.15 9.37 -3.41
N ARG A 208 12.16 8.68 -3.97
CA ARG A 208 10.74 9.02 -3.78
C ARG A 208 10.30 8.85 -2.33
N HIS A 209 10.72 7.77 -1.68
CA HIS A 209 10.41 7.49 -0.28
C HIS A 209 10.99 8.55 0.65
N LEU A 210 12.26 8.91 0.46
CA LEU A 210 12.91 9.98 1.21
C LEU A 210 12.24 11.34 0.99
N PHE A 211 11.80 11.63 -0.23
CA PHE A 211 11.04 12.83 -0.52
C PHE A 211 9.74 12.90 0.29
N LEU A 212 8.94 11.81 0.31
CA LEU A 212 7.69 11.77 1.06
C LEU A 212 7.92 11.99 2.56
N VAL A 213 8.91 11.30 3.13
CA VAL A 213 9.28 11.43 4.55
C VAL A 213 9.78 12.84 4.86
N ALA A 214 10.69 13.39 4.07
CA ALA A 214 11.22 14.73 4.30
C ALA A 214 10.15 15.83 4.15
N ALA A 215 9.30 15.72 3.11
CA ALA A 215 8.20 16.64 2.87
C ALA A 215 7.15 16.64 3.99
N ALA A 216 7.04 15.56 4.75
CA ALA A 216 6.16 15.46 5.90
C ALA A 216 6.83 15.89 7.21
N VAL A 217 8.01 15.33 7.51
CA VAL A 217 8.69 15.53 8.80
C VAL A 217 9.24 16.94 8.96
N PHE A 218 9.75 17.54 7.89
CA PHE A 218 10.31 18.90 8.00
C PHE A 218 9.26 19.94 8.43
N PRO A 219 8.10 20.09 7.75
CA PRO A 219 7.07 21.02 8.21
C PRO A 219 6.45 20.57 9.54
N ALA A 220 6.32 19.27 9.83
CA ALA A 220 5.85 18.80 11.13
C ALA A 220 6.76 19.23 12.26
N THR A 221 8.08 19.20 12.04
CA THR A 221 9.07 19.67 13.02
C THR A 221 8.91 21.17 13.29
N LEU A 222 8.80 21.98 12.23
CA LEU A 222 8.62 23.43 12.40
C LEU A 222 7.34 23.76 13.16
N VAL A 223 6.22 23.11 12.79
CA VAL A 223 4.91 23.32 13.42
C VAL A 223 4.93 22.83 14.87
N ALA A 224 5.38 21.60 15.12
CA ALA A 224 5.36 21.01 16.47
C ALA A 224 6.28 21.73 17.45
N VAL A 225 7.51 22.05 17.02
CA VAL A 225 8.47 22.80 17.87
C VAL A 225 8.00 24.22 18.07
N GLY A 226 7.56 24.92 17.01
CA GLY A 226 6.99 26.27 17.11
C GLY A 226 5.80 26.34 18.06
N LEU A 227 4.88 25.37 17.93
CA LEU A 227 3.72 25.25 18.82
C LEU A 227 4.16 24.96 20.26
N ALA A 228 5.08 24.01 20.48
CA ALA A 228 5.59 23.71 21.81
C ALA A 228 6.19 24.95 22.49
N LEU A 229 7.03 25.71 21.77
CA LEU A 229 7.63 26.96 22.26
C LEU A 229 6.60 28.05 22.58
N ALA A 230 5.50 28.09 21.85
CA ALA A 230 4.43 29.04 22.08
C ALA A 230 3.57 28.71 23.31
N ILE A 231 3.32 27.40 23.56
CA ILE A 231 2.30 26.96 24.54
C ILE A 231 2.86 26.31 25.81
N PHE A 232 4.18 26.00 25.91
CA PHE A 232 4.72 25.24 27.06
C PHE A 232 4.50 25.91 28.42
N LYS A 233 4.37 27.24 28.47
CA LYS A 233 4.00 27.98 29.67
C LYS A 233 2.52 27.95 30.03
N LEU A 234 1.69 27.37 29.18
CA LEU A 234 0.23 27.27 29.32
C LEU A 234 -0.19 25.79 29.45
N PRO A 235 -0.20 25.22 30.67
CA PRO A 235 -0.37 23.78 30.88
C PRO A 235 -1.62 23.18 30.25
N TRP A 236 -2.72 23.92 30.24
CA TRP A 236 -3.98 23.47 29.62
C TRP A 236 -3.85 23.32 28.10
N PHE A 237 -3.29 24.33 27.44
CA PHE A 237 -3.09 24.29 25.99
C PHE A 237 -2.07 23.25 25.58
N SER A 238 -0.97 23.08 26.34
CA SER A 238 0.04 22.06 26.08
C SER A 238 -0.54 20.65 26.14
N ARG A 239 -1.34 20.36 27.20
CA ARG A 239 -2.01 19.07 27.33
C ARG A 239 -3.03 18.85 26.21
N GLY A 240 -3.86 19.86 25.90
CA GLY A 240 -4.82 19.81 24.81
C GLY A 240 -4.19 19.54 23.46
N ALA A 241 -3.12 20.25 23.11
CA ALA A 241 -2.42 20.07 21.84
C ALA A 241 -1.79 18.67 21.70
N VAL A 242 -1.15 18.16 22.75
CA VAL A 242 -0.59 16.80 22.77
C VAL A 242 -1.70 15.76 22.69
N TYR A 243 -2.83 15.99 23.36
CA TYR A 243 -3.98 15.08 23.30
C TYR A 243 -4.59 15.02 21.90
N ILE A 244 -4.81 16.18 21.26
CA ILE A 244 -5.32 16.25 19.87
C ILE A 244 -4.37 15.54 18.89
N ALA A 245 -3.06 15.82 18.98
CA ALA A 245 -2.10 15.13 18.15
C ALA A 245 -2.09 13.60 18.40
N GLY A 246 -2.33 13.19 19.67
CA GLY A 246 -2.47 11.77 20.04
C GLY A 246 -3.71 11.14 19.41
N LEU A 247 -4.85 11.83 19.41
CA LEU A 247 -6.06 11.33 18.75
C LEU A 247 -5.86 11.14 17.25
N MET A 248 -5.15 12.05 16.58
CA MET A 248 -4.84 11.89 15.15
C MET A 248 -4.02 10.62 14.88
N GLN A 249 -3.11 10.25 15.77
CA GLN A 249 -2.28 9.06 15.62
C GLN A 249 -3.04 7.75 15.93
N THR A 250 -4.21 7.80 16.58
CA THR A 250 -5.04 6.59 16.79
C THR A 250 -5.81 6.16 15.54
N ILE A 251 -5.95 7.05 14.57
CA ILE A 251 -6.59 6.70 13.29
C ILE A 251 -5.67 5.74 12.54
N PRO A 252 -6.14 4.55 12.11
CA PRO A 252 -5.32 3.65 11.30
C PRO A 252 -4.81 4.34 10.03
N SER A 253 -3.52 4.15 9.70
CA SER A 253 -2.87 4.88 8.60
C SER A 253 -3.56 4.67 7.25
N ILE A 254 -3.98 3.45 6.94
CA ILE A 254 -4.73 3.14 5.71
C ILE A 254 -6.07 3.87 5.71
N ALA A 255 -6.78 3.90 6.84
CA ALA A 255 -8.06 4.62 6.95
C ALA A 255 -7.88 6.13 6.76
N LEU A 256 -6.82 6.72 7.34
CA LEU A 256 -6.52 8.14 7.16
C LEU A 256 -6.20 8.46 5.70
N LEU A 257 -5.41 7.61 5.03
CA LEU A 257 -5.11 7.76 3.59
C LEU A 257 -6.40 7.72 2.77
N ALA A 258 -7.28 6.74 3.02
CA ALA A 258 -8.56 6.61 2.33
C ALA A 258 -9.49 7.82 2.54
N LEU A 259 -9.55 8.36 3.77
CA LEU A 259 -10.33 9.56 4.11
C LEU A 259 -9.83 10.83 3.40
N LEU A 260 -8.54 10.91 3.08
CA LEU A 260 -7.96 12.06 2.39
C LEU A 260 -8.20 12.04 0.88
N ILE A 261 -8.43 10.86 0.26
CA ILE A 261 -8.64 10.74 -1.19
C ILE A 261 -9.77 11.65 -1.71
N PRO A 262 -10.98 11.64 -1.15
CA PRO A 262 -12.08 12.49 -1.67
C PRO A 262 -11.82 13.99 -1.48
N VAL A 263 -10.89 14.41 -0.62
CA VAL A 263 -10.59 15.81 -0.32
C VAL A 263 -9.45 16.36 -1.17
N VAL A 264 -8.36 15.58 -1.32
CA VAL A 264 -7.11 16.04 -1.96
C VAL A 264 -6.66 15.16 -3.14
N GLY A 265 -7.46 14.15 -3.51
CA GLY A 265 -7.14 13.22 -4.59
C GLY A 265 -6.19 12.11 -4.19
N ILE A 266 -5.65 11.39 -5.18
CA ILE A 266 -4.70 10.29 -5.03
C ILE A 266 -3.25 10.79 -5.20
N GLY A 267 -2.27 9.99 -4.79
CA GLY A 267 -0.85 10.24 -5.02
C GLY A 267 -0.11 10.80 -3.81
N TRP A 268 0.91 11.61 -4.05
CA TRP A 268 1.86 12.03 -3.01
C TRP A 268 1.29 13.02 -1.99
N LEU A 269 0.33 13.85 -2.36
CA LEU A 269 -0.18 14.92 -1.49
C LEU A 269 -0.92 14.37 -0.27
N PRO A 270 -1.94 13.49 -0.40
CA PRO A 270 -2.58 12.88 0.77
C PRO A 270 -1.60 12.06 1.60
N ALA A 271 -0.60 11.41 0.97
CA ALA A 271 0.43 10.69 1.70
C ALA A 271 1.25 11.62 2.61
N VAL A 272 1.72 12.76 2.09
CA VAL A 272 2.48 13.75 2.86
C VAL A 272 1.63 14.33 4.00
N ILE A 273 0.35 14.61 3.77
CA ILE A 273 -0.55 15.12 4.82
C ILE A 273 -0.72 14.07 5.94
N ALA A 274 -0.95 12.81 5.61
CA ALA A 274 -1.08 11.76 6.62
C ALA A 274 0.21 11.57 7.43
N LEU A 275 1.37 11.50 6.76
CA LEU A 275 2.68 11.39 7.41
C LEU A 275 2.99 12.61 8.29
N PHE A 276 2.62 13.82 7.84
CA PHE A 276 2.75 15.06 8.62
C PHE A 276 1.96 14.96 9.93
N LEU A 277 0.70 14.53 9.87
CA LEU A 277 -0.15 14.37 11.05
C LEU A 277 0.43 13.35 12.04
N TYR A 278 0.98 12.25 11.56
CA TYR A 278 1.62 11.25 12.41
C TYR A 278 2.95 11.72 13.01
N ALA A 279 3.70 12.54 12.30
CA ALA A 279 4.94 13.11 12.80
C ALA A 279 4.73 14.13 13.93
N LEU A 280 3.56 14.80 13.97
CA LEU A 280 3.29 15.86 14.95
C LEU A 280 3.39 15.37 16.39
N LEU A 281 2.78 14.22 16.72
CA LEU A 281 2.68 13.76 18.11
C LEU A 281 4.06 13.50 18.76
N PRO A 282 4.95 12.66 18.18
CA PRO A 282 6.24 12.38 18.81
C PRO A 282 7.09 13.63 18.98
N ILE A 283 7.07 14.55 18.00
CA ILE A 283 7.84 15.78 18.07
C ILE A 283 7.25 16.73 19.13
N LEU A 284 5.94 16.97 19.08
CA LEU A 284 5.25 17.86 20.00
C LEU A 284 5.34 17.38 21.45
N ARG A 285 5.11 16.08 21.68
CA ARG A 285 5.18 15.46 23.01
C ARG A 285 6.57 15.62 23.60
N ASN A 286 7.63 15.27 22.86
CA ASN A 286 9.00 15.38 23.33
C ASN A 286 9.39 16.84 23.59
N ALA A 287 9.04 17.76 22.70
CA ALA A 287 9.33 19.18 22.85
C ALA A 287 8.62 19.79 24.09
N VAL A 288 7.31 19.53 24.24
CA VAL A 288 6.55 20.03 25.40
C VAL A 288 7.07 19.43 26.71
N THR A 289 7.31 18.11 26.74
CA THR A 289 7.84 17.44 27.95
C THR A 289 9.18 18.01 28.34
N ALA A 290 10.11 18.16 27.39
CA ALA A 290 11.43 18.72 27.66
C ALA A 290 11.37 20.14 28.19
N LEU A 291 10.57 21.01 27.55
CA LEU A 291 10.42 22.42 27.98
C LEU A 291 9.77 22.57 29.37
N THR A 292 8.83 21.68 29.70
CA THR A 292 8.11 21.71 30.97
C THR A 292 8.85 21.02 32.11
N SER A 293 9.79 20.12 31.83
CA SER A 293 10.59 19.39 32.83
C SER A 293 11.83 20.14 33.29
N ILE A 294 12.14 21.29 32.67
CA ILE A 294 13.31 22.12 33.09
C ILE A 294 13.13 22.61 34.52
N GLU A 295 14.15 22.39 35.34
CA GLU A 295 14.10 22.68 36.76
C GLU A 295 13.78 24.16 37.03
N PRO A 296 12.79 24.44 37.90
CA PRO A 296 12.41 25.85 38.23
C PRO A 296 13.55 26.71 38.77
N THR A 297 14.56 26.07 39.35
CA THR A 297 15.75 26.77 39.86
C THR A 297 16.55 27.43 38.74
N LEU A 298 16.75 26.73 37.60
CA LEU A 298 17.43 27.29 36.43
C LEU A 298 16.74 28.53 35.88
N ARG A 299 15.41 28.52 35.90
CA ARG A 299 14.62 29.68 35.51
C ARG A 299 14.78 30.85 36.46
N ARG A 300 14.81 30.59 37.77
CA ARG A 300 15.07 31.66 38.79
C ARG A 300 16.44 32.27 38.62
N VAL A 301 17.46 31.47 38.36
CA VAL A 301 18.82 31.94 38.06
C VAL A 301 18.84 32.81 36.81
N ALA A 302 18.20 32.41 35.73
CA ALA A 302 18.13 33.20 34.50
C ALA A 302 17.49 34.58 34.73
N ILE A 303 16.40 34.63 35.50
CA ILE A 303 15.75 35.90 35.88
C ILE A 303 16.65 36.74 36.75
N ALA A 304 17.34 36.16 37.75
CA ALA A 304 18.28 36.87 38.63
C ALA A 304 19.48 37.45 37.85
N MET A 305 19.88 36.81 36.74
CA MET A 305 20.88 37.32 35.80
C MET A 305 20.35 38.43 34.88
N GLY A 306 19.09 38.80 34.97
CA GLY A 306 18.47 39.85 34.16
C GLY A 306 18.08 39.45 32.74
N LEU A 307 17.99 38.15 32.43
CA LEU A 307 17.61 37.68 31.10
C LEU A 307 16.14 38.04 30.81
N LYS A 308 15.92 38.63 29.64
CA LYS A 308 14.57 38.87 29.12
C LYS A 308 13.93 37.53 28.69
N PRO A 309 12.58 37.45 28.57
CA PRO A 309 11.88 36.22 28.22
C PRO A 309 12.39 35.56 26.91
N ALA A 310 12.77 36.34 25.90
CA ALA A 310 13.34 35.82 24.64
C ALA A 310 14.77 35.28 24.83
N GLU A 311 15.57 35.91 25.71
CA GLU A 311 16.92 35.48 26.04
C GLU A 311 16.86 34.20 26.91
N GLU A 312 15.94 34.14 27.88
CA GLU A 312 15.64 32.94 28.67
C GLU A 312 15.30 31.75 27.74
N LEU A 313 14.41 31.97 26.74
CA LEU A 313 14.04 30.96 25.78
C LEU A 313 15.25 30.48 24.97
N ARG A 314 16.04 31.42 24.42
CA ARG A 314 17.14 31.11 23.51
C ARG A 314 18.33 30.47 24.19
N HIS A 315 18.67 30.93 25.42
CA HIS A 315 19.91 30.53 26.09
C HIS A 315 19.72 29.47 27.18
N VAL A 316 18.47 29.25 27.64
CA VAL A 316 18.19 28.26 28.69
C VAL A 316 17.24 27.16 28.15
N PHE A 317 16.02 27.51 27.75
CA PHE A 317 15.01 26.51 27.42
C PHE A 317 15.35 25.72 26.18
N VAL A 318 15.67 26.38 25.06
CA VAL A 318 15.94 25.69 23.78
C VAL A 318 17.18 24.80 23.88
N PRO A 319 18.33 25.23 24.39
CA PRO A 319 19.49 24.35 24.49
C PRO A 319 19.25 23.12 25.39
N LEU A 320 18.56 23.30 26.53
CA LEU A 320 18.26 22.18 27.43
C LEU A 320 17.21 21.23 26.89
N ALA A 321 16.24 21.70 26.07
CA ALA A 321 15.24 20.87 25.45
C ALA A 321 15.71 20.20 24.15
N MET A 322 16.83 20.67 23.56
CA MET A 322 17.32 20.22 22.26
C MET A 322 17.49 18.70 22.15
N PRO A 323 18.08 17.98 23.14
CA PRO A 323 18.22 16.52 23.07
C PRO A 323 16.88 15.82 22.87
N SER A 324 15.87 16.18 23.65
CA SER A 324 14.55 15.59 23.58
C SER A 324 13.80 15.99 22.30
N ILE A 325 14.00 17.21 21.81
CA ILE A 325 13.42 17.65 20.52
C ILE A 325 13.99 16.79 19.39
N VAL A 326 15.32 16.62 19.35
CA VAL A 326 15.99 15.76 18.34
C VAL A 326 15.52 14.32 18.45
N ALA A 327 15.38 13.77 19.66
CA ALA A 327 14.82 12.45 19.88
C ALA A 327 13.38 12.33 19.37
N GLY A 328 12.55 13.36 19.55
CA GLY A 328 11.20 13.43 19.00
C GLY A 328 11.18 13.42 17.48
N VAL A 329 12.05 14.18 16.82
CA VAL A 329 12.20 14.21 15.37
C VAL A 329 12.70 12.87 14.85
N ARG A 330 13.68 12.23 15.51
CA ARG A 330 14.17 10.89 15.21
C ARG A 330 13.01 9.89 15.21
N THR A 331 12.27 9.82 16.30
CA THR A 331 11.12 8.90 16.43
C THR A 331 10.08 9.15 15.34
N ALA A 332 9.74 10.41 15.05
CA ALA A 332 8.81 10.78 13.99
C ALA A 332 9.32 10.32 12.62
N THR A 333 10.60 10.52 12.33
CA THR A 333 11.19 10.13 11.04
C THR A 333 11.15 8.62 10.84
N VAL A 334 11.51 7.83 11.85
CA VAL A 334 11.47 6.36 11.79
C VAL A 334 10.03 5.85 11.60
N ILE A 335 9.06 6.40 12.34
CA ILE A 335 7.63 6.09 12.15
C ILE A 335 7.21 6.43 10.72
N CYS A 336 7.56 7.61 10.21
CA CYS A 336 7.21 8.02 8.85
C CYS A 336 7.84 7.13 7.78
N ILE A 337 9.08 6.64 7.96
CA ILE A 337 9.70 5.67 7.02
C ILE A 337 8.86 4.41 6.95
N GLY A 338 8.47 3.83 8.07
CA GLY A 338 7.60 2.65 8.06
C GLY A 338 6.23 2.91 7.45
N THR A 339 5.57 3.99 7.86
CA THR A 339 4.21 4.33 7.42
C THR A 339 4.16 4.76 5.94
N ALA A 340 5.23 5.36 5.41
CA ALA A 340 5.31 5.78 4.01
C ALA A 340 5.27 4.58 3.02
N THR A 341 5.53 3.35 3.46
CA THR A 341 5.32 2.16 2.61
C THR A 341 3.84 1.98 2.26
N LEU A 342 2.94 2.33 3.17
CA LEU A 342 1.49 2.25 2.94
C LEU A 342 0.97 3.32 1.96
N ALA A 343 1.73 4.40 1.74
CA ALA A 343 1.37 5.42 0.77
C ALA A 343 1.35 4.91 -0.69
N ALA A 344 1.97 3.77 -0.96
CA ALA A 344 1.93 3.10 -2.25
C ALA A 344 0.50 2.65 -2.63
N PHE A 345 -0.35 2.28 -1.67
CA PHE A 345 -1.75 1.91 -1.91
C PHE A 345 -2.58 3.03 -2.56
N ILE A 346 -2.16 4.28 -2.39
CA ILE A 346 -2.82 5.45 -3.00
C ILE A 346 -1.99 6.05 -4.14
N GLY A 347 -1.03 5.30 -4.70
CA GLY A 347 -0.22 5.72 -5.84
C GLY A 347 0.85 6.76 -5.52
N ALA A 348 1.25 6.94 -4.26
CA ALA A 348 2.31 7.87 -3.90
C ALA A 348 3.71 7.39 -4.29
N GLY A 349 3.87 6.09 -4.56
CA GLY A 349 5.14 5.46 -4.90
C GLY A 349 6.06 5.24 -3.71
N GLY A 350 7.37 5.16 -3.94
CA GLY A 350 8.37 4.92 -2.90
C GLY A 350 8.69 3.43 -2.71
N LEU A 351 9.32 3.08 -1.58
CA LEU A 351 9.70 1.69 -1.27
C LEU A 351 8.50 0.78 -0.99
N GLY A 352 7.30 1.34 -0.78
CA GLY A 352 6.07 0.57 -0.71
C GLY A 352 5.57 0.03 -2.04
N ASP A 353 5.94 0.67 -3.16
CA ASP A 353 5.46 0.31 -4.50
C ASP A 353 5.78 -1.14 -4.89
N PRO A 354 7.04 -1.62 -4.76
CA PRO A 354 7.33 -3.04 -4.99
C PRO A 354 6.67 -3.97 -3.96
N ILE A 355 6.44 -3.51 -2.71
CA ILE A 355 5.74 -4.33 -1.70
C ILE A 355 4.29 -4.57 -2.14
N VAL A 356 3.55 -3.51 -2.48
CA VAL A 356 2.14 -3.61 -2.89
C VAL A 356 2.02 -4.44 -4.18
N LYS A 357 2.91 -4.23 -5.15
CA LYS A 357 2.96 -5.04 -6.37
C LYS A 357 3.28 -6.50 -6.09
N GLY A 358 4.23 -6.75 -5.19
CA GLY A 358 4.60 -8.10 -4.81
C GLY A 358 3.48 -8.84 -4.07
N LEU A 359 2.71 -8.15 -3.24
CA LEU A 359 1.51 -8.70 -2.62
C LEU A 359 0.44 -9.05 -3.66
N ALA A 360 0.17 -8.12 -4.59
CA ALA A 360 -0.84 -8.34 -5.64
C ALA A 360 -0.44 -9.43 -6.64
N LEU A 361 0.86 -9.68 -6.85
CA LEU A 361 1.40 -10.69 -7.76
C LEU A 361 1.89 -11.97 -7.06
N ASN A 362 1.71 -12.06 -5.74
CA ASN A 362 2.29 -13.12 -4.90
C ASN A 362 3.80 -13.35 -5.18
N ASP A 363 4.55 -12.26 -5.39
CA ASP A 363 5.99 -12.28 -5.69
C ASP A 363 6.81 -11.80 -4.48
N THR A 364 7.30 -12.78 -3.70
CA THR A 364 8.14 -12.54 -2.53
C THR A 364 9.40 -11.72 -2.86
N ARG A 365 9.95 -11.81 -4.08
CA ARG A 365 11.15 -11.05 -4.47
C ARG A 365 10.84 -9.56 -4.55
N LEU A 366 9.68 -9.20 -5.14
CA LEU A 366 9.23 -7.82 -5.18
C LEU A 366 8.93 -7.28 -3.78
N ILE A 367 8.32 -8.09 -2.90
CA ILE A 367 8.08 -7.71 -1.50
C ILE A 367 9.41 -7.37 -0.83
N LEU A 368 10.41 -8.25 -0.96
CA LEU A 368 11.74 -8.05 -0.37
C LEU A 368 12.49 -6.87 -1.00
N GLU A 369 12.30 -6.60 -2.30
CA GLU A 369 12.88 -5.44 -3.00
C GLU A 369 12.46 -4.11 -2.35
N GLY A 370 11.28 -4.04 -1.77
CA GLY A 370 10.82 -2.86 -1.04
C GLY A 370 11.10 -2.91 0.46
N ALA A 371 10.81 -4.05 1.09
CA ALA A 371 10.84 -4.20 2.55
C ALA A 371 12.27 -4.09 3.12
N ILE A 372 13.26 -4.75 2.49
CA ILE A 372 14.65 -4.71 2.96
C ILE A 372 15.22 -3.28 2.90
N PRO A 373 15.14 -2.54 1.77
CA PRO A 373 15.62 -1.15 1.75
C PRO A 373 14.87 -0.23 2.71
N ALA A 374 13.57 -0.42 2.91
CA ALA A 374 12.80 0.37 3.88
C ALA A 374 13.29 0.14 5.31
N ALA A 375 13.52 -1.11 5.70
CA ALA A 375 14.08 -1.45 7.02
C ALA A 375 15.50 -0.90 7.20
N LEU A 376 16.37 -1.06 6.18
CA LEU A 376 17.72 -0.50 6.20
C LEU A 376 17.71 1.01 6.31
N LEU A 377 16.79 1.69 5.61
CA LEU A 377 16.64 3.14 5.69
C LEU A 377 16.23 3.59 7.09
N ALA A 378 15.34 2.87 7.77
CA ALA A 378 14.96 3.14 9.15
C ALA A 378 16.16 2.99 10.10
N VAL A 379 16.94 1.92 9.97
CA VAL A 379 18.16 1.70 10.77
C VAL A 379 19.21 2.78 10.48
N LEU A 380 19.46 3.11 9.22
CA LEU A 380 20.41 4.16 8.85
C LEU A 380 19.98 5.53 9.42
N THR A 381 18.69 5.81 9.38
CA THR A 381 18.12 7.03 9.97
C THR A 381 18.40 7.11 11.47
N GLU A 382 18.20 6.00 12.21
CA GLU A 382 18.51 5.90 13.63
C GLU A 382 19.98 6.24 13.90
N LEU A 383 20.91 5.65 13.14
CA LEU A 383 22.35 5.91 13.26
C LEU A 383 22.74 7.35 12.92
N VAL A 384 22.10 7.92 11.88
CA VAL A 384 22.34 9.33 11.50
C VAL A 384 21.87 10.26 12.61
N PHE A 385 20.70 10.05 13.18
CA PHE A 385 20.19 10.87 14.28
C PHE A 385 21.03 10.72 15.56
N GLU A 386 21.59 9.54 15.84
CA GLU A 386 22.54 9.37 16.93
C GLU A 386 23.78 10.26 16.75
N GLN A 387 24.30 10.38 15.51
CA GLN A 387 25.41 11.31 15.23
C GLN A 387 24.98 12.77 15.31
N VAL A 388 23.81 13.11 14.79
CA VAL A 388 23.24 14.48 14.89
C VAL A 388 23.09 14.88 16.36
N GLU A 389 22.57 13.98 17.20
CA GLU A 389 22.45 14.20 18.65
C GLU A 389 23.82 14.45 19.30
N ARG A 390 24.82 13.65 18.93
CA ARG A 390 26.19 13.86 19.40
C ARG A 390 26.78 15.21 19.00
N TRP A 391 26.38 15.78 17.88
CA TRP A 391 26.86 17.10 17.43
C TRP A 391 26.10 18.26 18.07
N LEU A 392 24.78 18.13 18.18
CA LEU A 392 23.92 19.20 18.67
C LEU A 392 23.87 19.30 20.19
N VAL A 393 24.12 18.20 20.90
CA VAL A 393 24.00 18.12 22.35
C VAL A 393 25.39 18.31 22.99
N PRO A 394 25.60 19.37 23.82
CA PRO A 394 26.82 19.54 24.57
C PRO A 394 27.15 18.32 25.45
N GLY A 395 28.44 17.96 25.56
CA GLY A 395 28.90 16.73 26.23
C GLY A 395 28.42 16.56 27.68
N HIS A 396 28.21 17.64 28.42
CA HIS A 396 27.72 17.60 29.80
C HIS A 396 26.20 17.25 29.92
N LEU A 397 25.44 17.37 28.85
CA LEU A 397 24.02 17.01 28.80
C LEU A 397 23.78 15.56 28.26
N ARG A 398 24.83 14.88 27.80
CA ARG A 398 24.76 13.51 27.25
C ARG A 398 24.75 12.39 28.30
N SER A 399 25.15 12.71 29.54
CA SER A 399 25.50 11.72 30.55
C SER A 399 24.34 11.12 31.35
N SER A 400 23.08 11.60 31.18
CA SER A 400 21.95 11.06 31.92
C SER A 400 21.26 9.86 31.24
N SER A 401 21.40 9.70 29.91
CA SER A 401 20.73 8.61 29.15
C SER A 401 21.49 7.28 29.14
N ALA A 402 22.81 7.29 29.41
CA ALA A 402 23.63 6.07 29.39
C ALA A 402 23.66 5.33 30.74
N ALA A 403 23.16 5.94 31.82
CA ALA A 403 23.09 5.33 33.13
C ALA A 403 21.83 4.46 33.32
N ASP A 404 20.71 4.78 32.63
CA ASP A 404 19.44 4.05 32.75
C ASP A 404 19.35 2.80 31.85
N ALA A 405 20.32 2.59 30.94
CA ALA A 405 20.38 1.41 30.07
C ALA A 405 21.22 0.24 30.63
N LYS A 406 21.64 0.33 31.90
CA LYS A 406 22.43 -0.73 32.57
C LYS A 406 21.75 -1.30 33.82
N ILE A 407 20.40 -1.27 33.90
CA ILE A 407 19.65 -2.00 34.91
C ILE A 407 18.75 -3.02 34.22
#